data_cff93251b23ba707377f8af5483a2e6d
#
_entry.id   cff93251b23ba707377f8af5483a2e6d
#
_cell.length_a   1.000
_cell.length_b   1.000
_cell.length_c   1.000
_cell.angle_alpha   90.00
_cell.angle_beta   90.00
_cell.angle_gamma   90.00
#
_symmetry.space_group_name_H-M   'P 1'
#
loop_
_entity.id
_entity.type
_entity.pdbx_description
1 polymer ?
#
loop_
_entity_poly.entity_id
_entity_poly.type
_entity_poly.pdbx_seq_one_letter_code
_entity_poly.pdbx_strand_id
1 'polypeptide(L)'
;ATEALADGDGGLLLVTNAAGDNDHDFFQLVKEGYKYESGKQLAFNIRFKTNDATQTDIVAGLQLTDTTPLDVTDGIFFLKSDGAATISFIVEKDSTQSTLTLPNSLADDTFMTLGFVYDPKDQKFHVFQNNVLAGTVVSTNAPDNEELALSFGIQNGAAAAKTLTVDYIGASKERTANTEL
;
A
#
# COMPACT_ATOMS: atom_id res chain seq x y z
N ALA A 1 -12.19 9.23 13.27
CA ALA A 1 -12.45 8.93 11.85
C ALA A 1 -13.85 8.38 11.67
N THR A 2 -14.37 8.42 10.46
CA THR A 2 -15.64 7.82 10.05
C THR A 2 -15.48 7.12 8.71
N GLU A 3 -16.13 5.96 8.56
CA GLU A 3 -16.18 5.20 7.32
C GLU A 3 -17.60 5.24 6.75
N ALA A 4 -17.71 5.41 5.44
CA ALA A 4 -18.99 5.45 4.73
C ALA A 4 -18.86 4.81 3.34
N LEU A 5 -19.99 4.34 2.80
CA LEU A 5 -20.08 4.04 1.38
C LEU A 5 -20.38 5.34 0.64
N ALA A 6 -19.55 5.65 -0.36
CA ALA A 6 -19.77 6.77 -1.28
C ALA A 6 -20.32 6.28 -2.62
N ASP A 7 -21.01 7.16 -3.33
CA ASP A 7 -21.57 6.88 -4.65
C ASP A 7 -20.45 6.73 -5.70
N GLY A 8 -20.54 5.67 -6.48
CA GLY A 8 -19.60 5.32 -7.53
C GLY A 8 -19.93 3.96 -8.13
N ASP A 9 -19.44 3.68 -9.33
CA ASP A 9 -19.63 2.39 -9.99
C ASP A 9 -18.98 1.27 -9.17
N GLY A 10 -19.77 0.34 -8.64
CA GLY A 10 -19.33 -0.72 -7.72
C GLY A 10 -19.30 -0.32 -6.23
N GLY A 11 -19.53 0.95 -5.89
CA GLY A 11 -19.43 1.51 -4.53
C GLY A 11 -17.99 1.88 -4.16
N LEU A 12 -17.85 2.91 -3.34
CA LEU A 12 -16.55 3.42 -2.88
C LEU A 12 -16.50 3.39 -1.35
N LEU A 13 -15.39 3.00 -0.76
CA LEU A 13 -15.13 3.21 0.67
C LEU A 13 -14.58 4.63 0.86
N LEU A 14 -15.31 5.46 1.59
CA LEU A 14 -14.86 6.79 1.99
C LEU A 14 -14.45 6.76 3.47
N VAL A 15 -13.20 7.04 3.73
CA VAL A 15 -12.63 7.23 5.07
C VAL A 15 -12.45 8.73 5.28
N THR A 16 -12.92 9.26 6.42
CA THR A 16 -12.78 10.67 6.77
C THR A 16 -12.19 10.81 8.16
N ASN A 17 -10.99 11.35 8.27
CA ASN A 17 -10.36 11.66 9.55
C ASN A 17 -11.01 12.87 10.21
N ALA A 18 -10.93 12.98 11.53
CA ALA A 18 -11.22 14.22 12.24
C ALA A 18 -10.20 15.32 11.85
N ALA A 19 -10.40 16.57 12.31
CA ALA A 19 -9.62 17.71 11.83
C ALA A 19 -8.32 17.95 12.62
N GLY A 20 -7.92 17.05 13.51
CA GLY A 20 -6.66 17.16 14.25
C GLY A 20 -5.44 16.86 13.38
N ASP A 21 -4.33 17.50 13.68
CA ASP A 21 -3.03 17.11 13.11
C ASP A 21 -2.66 15.69 13.59
N ASN A 22 -2.15 14.86 12.67
CA ASN A 22 -1.86 13.44 12.88
C ASN A 22 -3.08 12.56 13.24
N ASP A 23 -4.32 13.06 13.15
CA ASP A 23 -5.49 12.16 13.17
C ASP A 23 -5.39 11.16 12.02
N HIS A 24 -5.67 9.89 12.31
CA HIS A 24 -5.47 8.81 11.34
C HIS A 24 -6.55 7.75 11.39
N ASP A 25 -6.62 6.98 10.31
CA ASP A 25 -7.39 5.74 10.23
C ASP A 25 -6.64 4.73 9.35
N PHE A 26 -6.22 3.63 9.98
CA PHE A 26 -5.48 2.55 9.33
C PHE A 26 -6.23 1.24 9.46
N PHE A 27 -6.30 0.52 8.35
CA PHE A 27 -6.94 -0.77 8.21
C PHE A 27 -5.87 -1.83 7.97
N GLN A 28 -5.87 -2.85 8.81
CA GLN A 28 -5.02 -4.02 8.68
C GLN A 28 -5.85 -5.29 8.83
N LEU A 29 -5.63 -6.28 7.99
CA LEU A 29 -6.25 -7.58 8.19
C LEU A 29 -5.80 -8.17 9.55
N VAL A 30 -6.75 -8.72 10.29
CA VAL A 30 -6.51 -9.28 11.63
C VAL A 30 -5.49 -10.43 11.63
N LYS A 31 -5.34 -11.11 10.48
CA LYS A 31 -4.39 -12.21 10.30
C LYS A 31 -3.42 -11.90 9.18
N GLU A 32 -2.15 -12.12 9.44
CA GLU A 32 -1.08 -12.08 8.45
C GLU A 32 -1.18 -13.32 7.59
N GLY A 33 -1.61 -13.16 6.36
CA GLY A 33 -1.89 -14.27 5.44
C GLY A 33 -1.01 -14.29 4.20
N TYR A 34 -0.12 -13.30 4.06
CA TYR A 34 0.76 -13.16 2.91
C TYR A 34 2.21 -13.28 3.35
N LYS A 35 2.92 -14.25 2.81
CA LYS A 35 4.34 -14.42 3.03
C LYS A 35 5.08 -14.28 1.70
N TYR A 36 6.12 -13.46 1.68
CA TYR A 36 7.03 -13.44 0.54
C TYR A 36 7.83 -14.75 0.48
N GLU A 37 7.88 -15.35 -0.69
CA GLU A 37 8.69 -16.54 -1.00
C GLU A 37 9.34 -16.32 -2.38
N SER A 38 10.65 -16.46 -2.46
CA SER A 38 11.44 -16.15 -3.67
C SER A 38 11.04 -16.96 -4.91
N GLY A 39 10.40 -18.10 -4.73
CA GLY A 39 9.94 -18.98 -5.82
C GLY A 39 8.47 -18.84 -6.19
N LYS A 40 7.72 -17.89 -5.62
CA LYS A 40 6.27 -17.77 -5.82
C LYS A 40 5.87 -16.33 -6.13
N GLN A 41 4.90 -16.18 -7.03
CA GLN A 41 4.35 -14.85 -7.32
C GLN A 41 3.60 -14.28 -6.10
N LEU A 42 3.74 -12.96 -5.93
CA LEU A 42 3.01 -12.16 -4.97
C LEU A 42 2.57 -10.88 -5.68
N ALA A 43 1.32 -10.48 -5.52
CA ALA A 43 0.79 -9.29 -6.16
C ALA A 43 -0.13 -8.51 -5.22
N PHE A 44 -0.17 -7.21 -5.43
CA PHE A 44 -1.04 -6.26 -4.74
C PHE A 44 -1.51 -5.19 -5.70
N ASN A 45 -2.72 -4.70 -5.52
CA ASN A 45 -3.20 -3.50 -6.22
C ASN A 45 -4.23 -2.74 -5.38
N ILE A 46 -4.28 -1.43 -5.59
CA ILE A 46 -5.24 -0.50 -5.01
C ILE A 46 -5.57 0.61 -5.99
N ARG A 47 -6.82 1.07 -6.00
CA ARG A 47 -7.23 2.31 -6.66
C ARG A 47 -7.88 3.22 -5.64
N PHE A 48 -7.33 4.42 -5.50
CA PHE A 48 -7.76 5.38 -4.47
C PHE A 48 -7.58 6.82 -4.93
N LYS A 49 -8.18 7.75 -4.18
CA LYS A 49 -7.91 9.19 -4.23
C LYS A 49 -7.96 9.79 -2.82
N THR A 50 -7.37 10.96 -2.66
CA THR A 50 -7.43 11.80 -1.44
C THR A 50 -7.86 13.21 -1.80
N ASN A 51 -8.47 13.93 -0.85
CA ASN A 51 -8.83 15.32 -1.03
C ASN A 51 -7.63 16.29 -0.91
N ASP A 52 -6.49 15.81 -0.42
CA ASP A 52 -5.27 16.63 -0.29
C ASP A 52 -4.04 15.74 -0.51
N ALA A 53 -3.43 15.89 -1.66
CA ALA A 53 -2.28 15.10 -2.08
C ALA A 53 -0.97 15.50 -1.38
N THR A 54 -0.90 16.65 -0.73
CA THR A 54 0.32 17.14 -0.08
C THR A 54 0.31 16.98 1.44
N GLN A 55 -0.81 17.29 2.09
CA GLN A 55 -0.92 17.31 3.56
C GLN A 55 -1.57 16.04 4.11
N THR A 56 -1.12 14.88 3.62
CA THR A 56 -1.52 13.54 4.09
C THR A 56 -0.34 12.60 4.10
N ASP A 57 -0.33 11.64 5.02
CA ASP A 57 0.42 10.40 4.88
C ASP A 57 -0.54 9.31 4.40
N ILE A 58 -0.12 8.52 3.42
CA ILE A 58 -0.92 7.40 2.91
C ILE A 58 -0.02 6.17 2.80
N VAL A 59 -0.49 5.06 3.32
CA VAL A 59 0.16 3.76 3.18
C VAL A 59 -0.79 2.76 2.54
N ALA A 60 -0.29 1.89 1.67
CA ALA A 60 -1.06 0.78 1.11
C ALA A 60 -0.14 -0.35 0.63
N GLY A 61 -0.39 -1.57 1.08
CA GLY A 61 0.41 -2.73 0.69
C GLY A 61 0.25 -3.95 1.57
N LEU A 62 1.34 -4.67 1.71
CA LEU A 62 1.48 -5.82 2.59
C LEU A 62 2.52 -5.48 3.65
N GLN A 63 2.13 -5.50 4.92
CA GLN A 63 2.96 -5.05 6.04
C GLN A 63 2.83 -6.00 7.23
N LEU A 64 3.87 -6.06 8.06
CA LEU A 64 3.74 -6.59 9.40
C LEU A 64 2.65 -5.80 10.15
N THR A 65 1.80 -6.49 10.92
CA THR A 65 0.76 -5.82 11.71
C THR A 65 1.40 -4.96 12.79
N ASP A 66 1.15 -3.66 12.76
CA ASP A 66 1.73 -2.69 13.69
C ASP A 66 0.70 -1.62 14.10
N THR A 67 0.90 -1.02 15.26
CA THR A 67 0.13 0.15 15.73
C THR A 67 0.52 1.45 15.02
N THR A 68 1.68 1.45 14.34
CA THR A 68 2.24 2.57 13.56
C THR A 68 2.51 2.16 12.12
N PRO A 69 1.48 1.95 11.27
CA PRO A 69 1.65 1.41 9.91
C PRO A 69 2.50 2.26 8.96
N LEU A 70 2.80 3.51 9.33
CA LEU A 70 3.70 4.39 8.57
C LEU A 70 5.19 4.10 8.82
N ASP A 71 5.53 3.34 9.88
CA ASP A 71 6.91 3.06 10.32
C ASP A 71 7.05 1.58 10.72
N VAL A 72 6.67 0.68 9.82
CA VAL A 72 6.81 -0.77 10.03
C VAL A 72 8.25 -1.22 9.76
N THR A 73 8.68 -2.30 10.40
CA THR A 73 10.02 -2.87 10.19
C THR A 73 10.10 -3.81 8.98
N ASP A 74 8.95 -4.35 8.56
CA ASP A 74 8.85 -5.36 7.50
C ASP A 74 7.62 -5.11 6.63
N GLY A 75 7.81 -5.10 5.31
CA GLY A 75 6.71 -4.90 4.39
C GLY A 75 7.09 -4.75 2.93
N ILE A 76 6.05 -4.75 2.09
CA ILE A 76 6.10 -4.50 0.65
C ILE A 76 4.93 -3.58 0.35
N PHE A 77 5.18 -2.27 0.28
CA PHE A 77 4.10 -1.29 0.32
C PHE A 77 4.42 0.01 -0.41
N PHE A 78 3.39 0.78 -0.67
CA PHE A 78 3.47 2.16 -1.14
C PHE A 78 3.34 3.10 0.05
N LEU A 79 4.20 4.11 0.10
CA LEU A 79 4.18 5.16 1.10
C LEU A 79 4.19 6.53 0.40
N LYS A 80 3.27 7.38 0.79
CA LYS A 80 3.23 8.80 0.49
C LYS A 80 3.36 9.54 1.81
N SER A 81 4.41 10.32 1.97
CA SER A 81 4.63 11.10 3.19
C SER A 81 4.10 12.52 3.06
N ASP A 82 3.65 13.08 4.18
CA ASP A 82 3.28 14.49 4.33
C ASP A 82 4.32 15.45 3.75
N GLY A 83 3.87 16.62 3.33
CA GLY A 83 4.69 17.69 2.74
C GLY A 83 5.06 17.49 1.26
N ALA A 84 4.77 16.34 0.66
CA ALA A 84 5.01 16.05 -0.75
C ALA A 84 3.89 15.19 -1.35
N ALA A 85 3.65 15.34 -2.64
CA ALA A 85 2.69 14.49 -3.38
C ALA A 85 3.33 13.25 -4.01
N THR A 86 4.63 13.06 -3.83
CA THR A 86 5.41 11.92 -4.36
C THR A 86 5.09 10.64 -3.60
N ILE A 87 5.03 9.52 -4.31
CA ILE A 87 4.82 8.19 -3.74
C ILE A 87 6.10 7.37 -3.91
N SER A 88 6.46 6.64 -2.89
CA SER A 88 7.54 5.65 -2.92
C SER A 88 6.96 4.24 -2.81
N PHE A 89 7.49 3.31 -3.58
CA PHE A 89 7.33 1.88 -3.35
C PHE A 89 8.51 1.38 -2.53
N ILE A 90 8.23 0.67 -1.44
CA ILE A 90 9.20 0.24 -0.44
C ILE A 90 9.14 -1.29 -0.31
N VAL A 91 10.29 -1.92 -0.32
CA VAL A 91 10.49 -3.32 0.06
C VAL A 91 11.42 -3.30 1.27
N GLU A 92 10.95 -3.74 2.42
CA GLU A 92 11.63 -3.58 3.70
C GLU A 92 11.66 -4.88 4.49
N LYS A 93 12.83 -5.17 5.05
CA LYS A 93 13.08 -6.28 5.96
C LYS A 93 13.99 -5.79 7.10
N ASP A 94 13.60 -6.07 8.35
CA ASP A 94 14.37 -5.72 9.54
C ASP A 94 14.82 -4.24 9.50
N SER A 95 13.92 -3.32 9.13
CA SER A 95 14.17 -1.87 8.96
C SER A 95 15.24 -1.52 7.89
N THR A 96 15.51 -2.43 6.95
CA THR A 96 16.40 -2.18 5.82
C THR A 96 15.62 -2.12 4.52
N GLN A 97 15.65 -0.97 3.84
CA GLN A 97 14.78 -0.67 2.70
C GLN A 97 15.48 -0.77 1.35
N SER A 98 14.71 -1.19 0.35
CA SER A 98 14.91 -0.88 -1.07
C SER A 98 13.74 -0.03 -1.55
N THR A 99 14.00 1.14 -2.13
CA THR A 99 12.97 2.13 -2.45
C THR A 99 12.98 2.50 -3.94
N LEU A 100 11.78 2.67 -4.51
CA LEU A 100 11.56 3.24 -5.85
C LEU A 100 10.59 4.42 -5.72
N THR A 101 11.05 5.63 -6.05
CA THR A 101 10.16 6.80 -6.19
C THR A 101 9.39 6.69 -7.50
N LEU A 102 8.06 6.82 -7.43
CA LEU A 102 7.20 6.72 -8.61
C LEU A 102 7.27 7.97 -9.49
N PRO A 103 7.10 7.83 -10.83
CA PRO A 103 7.28 8.94 -11.76
C PRO A 103 6.20 10.01 -11.70
N ASN A 104 4.97 9.67 -11.27
CA ASN A 104 3.87 10.63 -11.19
C ASN A 104 3.46 10.85 -9.74
N SER A 105 3.27 12.12 -9.39
CA SER A 105 2.74 12.53 -8.08
C SER A 105 1.23 12.34 -7.99
N LEU A 106 0.72 12.21 -6.77
CA LEU A 106 -0.72 12.32 -6.49
C LEU A 106 -1.23 13.72 -6.85
N ALA A 107 -2.52 13.80 -7.16
CA ALA A 107 -3.24 15.07 -7.30
C ALA A 107 -4.56 14.99 -6.51
N ASP A 108 -4.98 16.14 -5.97
CA ASP A 108 -6.21 16.23 -5.19
C ASP A 108 -7.40 15.70 -5.99
N ASP A 109 -8.28 14.96 -5.31
CA ASP A 109 -9.51 14.38 -5.84
C ASP A 109 -9.35 13.55 -7.15
N THR A 110 -8.12 13.14 -7.46
CA THR A 110 -7.82 12.38 -8.68
C THR A 110 -7.49 10.92 -8.33
N PHE A 111 -8.22 9.98 -8.93
CA PHE A 111 -7.93 8.56 -8.74
C PHE A 111 -6.57 8.16 -9.30
N MET A 112 -5.84 7.42 -8.50
CA MET A 112 -4.60 6.76 -8.86
C MET A 112 -4.70 5.26 -8.62
N THR A 113 -4.17 4.46 -9.54
CA THR A 113 -4.02 3.02 -9.37
C THR A 113 -2.56 2.70 -9.12
N LEU A 114 -2.28 2.00 -8.03
CA LEU A 114 -0.97 1.49 -7.68
C LEU A 114 -1.00 -0.03 -7.60
N GLY A 115 0.06 -0.69 -8.01
CA GLY A 115 0.18 -2.12 -7.87
C GLY A 115 1.61 -2.61 -8.03
N PHE A 116 1.87 -3.80 -7.53
CA PHE A 116 3.11 -4.51 -7.80
C PHE A 116 2.85 -5.98 -8.07
N VAL A 117 3.75 -6.58 -8.82
CA VAL A 117 3.84 -8.03 -9.02
C VAL A 117 5.28 -8.44 -8.80
N TYR A 118 5.51 -9.36 -7.87
CA TYR A 118 6.79 -10.04 -7.74
C TYR A 118 6.87 -11.18 -8.77
N ASP A 119 7.90 -11.15 -9.61
CA ASP A 119 8.19 -12.23 -10.54
C ASP A 119 9.37 -13.07 -10.01
N PRO A 120 9.15 -14.36 -9.65
CA PRO A 120 10.20 -15.23 -9.16
C PRO A 120 11.29 -15.56 -10.20
N LYS A 121 11.05 -15.34 -11.50
CA LYS A 121 12.03 -15.64 -12.55
C LYS A 121 13.18 -14.66 -12.60
N ASP A 122 12.89 -13.38 -12.42
CA ASP A 122 13.90 -12.33 -12.38
C ASP A 122 14.19 -11.77 -10.98
N GLN A 123 13.44 -12.27 -9.96
CA GLN A 123 13.57 -11.91 -8.55
C GLN A 123 13.37 -10.40 -8.31
N LYS A 124 12.39 -9.81 -9.00
CA LYS A 124 12.06 -8.40 -8.91
C LYS A 124 10.58 -8.16 -8.66
N PHE A 125 10.32 -7.07 -7.99
CA PHE A 125 9.00 -6.45 -7.95
C PHE A 125 8.86 -5.53 -9.16
N HIS A 126 7.91 -5.83 -10.04
CA HIS A 126 7.47 -4.94 -11.12
C HIS A 126 6.39 -4.03 -10.57
N VAL A 127 6.67 -2.73 -10.55
CA VAL A 127 5.82 -1.72 -9.92
C VAL A 127 5.06 -0.96 -10.99
N PHE A 128 3.76 -0.83 -10.78
CA PHE A 128 2.85 -0.20 -11.75
C PHE A 128 2.18 1.03 -11.14
N GLN A 129 2.06 2.08 -11.94
CA GLN A 129 1.32 3.28 -11.64
C GLN A 129 0.34 3.55 -12.79
N ASN A 130 -0.96 3.64 -12.49
CA ASN A 130 -2.02 3.76 -13.49
C ASN A 130 -1.93 2.71 -14.62
N ASN A 131 -1.63 1.45 -14.24
CA ASN A 131 -1.45 0.29 -15.12
C ASN A 131 -0.25 0.38 -16.09
N VAL A 132 0.66 1.34 -15.89
CA VAL A 132 1.91 1.47 -16.64
C VAL A 132 3.07 1.06 -15.73
N LEU A 133 4.02 0.30 -16.25
CA LEU A 133 5.24 -0.08 -15.52
C LEU A 133 6.02 1.19 -15.13
N ALA A 134 6.11 1.46 -13.84
CA ALA A 134 6.83 2.60 -13.27
C ALA A 134 8.30 2.29 -13.01
N GLY A 135 8.63 1.03 -12.73
CA GLY A 135 9.99 0.58 -12.48
C GLY A 135 10.04 -0.80 -11.85
N THR A 136 11.22 -1.20 -11.43
CA THR A 136 11.45 -2.49 -10.75
C THR A 136 12.32 -2.32 -9.52
N VAL A 137 12.08 -3.14 -8.50
CA VAL A 137 12.90 -3.23 -7.28
C VAL A 137 13.35 -4.66 -7.10
N VAL A 138 14.63 -4.88 -6.81
CA VAL A 138 15.18 -6.20 -6.48
C VAL A 138 14.66 -6.69 -5.13
N SER A 139 14.49 -7.99 -4.97
CA SER A 139 13.92 -8.58 -3.76
C SER A 139 14.93 -8.77 -2.60
N THR A 140 16.08 -8.13 -2.63
CA THR A 140 17.13 -8.30 -1.62
C THR A 140 16.64 -8.03 -0.18
N ASN A 141 15.80 -7.00 -0.02
CA ASN A 141 15.24 -6.63 1.27
C ASN A 141 13.76 -7.06 1.40
N ALA A 142 13.36 -8.12 0.71
CA ALA A 142 12.01 -8.66 0.88
C ALA A 142 11.89 -9.47 2.18
N PRO A 143 10.82 -9.27 2.98
CA PRO A 143 10.64 -9.93 4.27
C PRO A 143 10.26 -11.41 4.07
N ASP A 144 11.26 -12.29 4.08
CA ASP A 144 11.11 -13.73 3.87
C ASP A 144 10.93 -14.53 5.18
N ASN A 145 11.14 -13.89 6.32
CA ASN A 145 11.01 -14.44 7.67
C ASN A 145 9.64 -14.14 8.31
N GLU A 146 8.93 -13.12 7.84
CA GLU A 146 7.66 -12.68 8.40
C GLU A 146 6.46 -13.00 7.49
N GLU A 147 5.27 -13.12 8.09
CA GLU A 147 4.00 -13.09 7.41
C GLU A 147 3.44 -11.67 7.46
N LEU A 148 2.74 -11.25 6.41
CA LEU A 148 2.27 -9.89 6.23
C LEU A 148 0.74 -9.83 6.16
N ALA A 149 0.17 -8.72 6.64
CA ALA A 149 -1.24 -8.36 6.48
C ALA A 149 -1.42 -7.40 5.30
N LEU A 150 -2.56 -7.48 4.62
CA LEU A 150 -3.00 -6.40 3.74
C LEU A 150 -3.34 -5.19 4.61
N SER A 151 -2.68 -4.06 4.32
CA SER A 151 -2.77 -2.82 5.09
C SER A 151 -2.99 -1.62 4.18
N PHE A 152 -3.80 -0.66 4.60
CA PHE A 152 -3.94 0.64 3.96
C PHE A 152 -4.48 1.67 4.95
N GLY A 153 -4.28 2.94 4.67
CA GLY A 153 -4.85 4.01 5.50
C GLY A 153 -4.28 5.37 5.21
N ILE A 154 -4.74 6.32 6.00
CA ILE A 154 -4.43 7.75 5.86
C ILE A 154 -4.19 8.38 7.24
N GLN A 155 -3.22 9.29 7.30
CA GLN A 155 -3.01 10.21 8.42
C GLN A 155 -3.02 11.65 7.91
N ASN A 156 -3.53 12.57 8.73
CA ASN A 156 -3.50 13.99 8.43
C ASN A 156 -2.08 14.54 8.62
N GLY A 157 -1.54 15.26 7.64
CA GLY A 157 -0.29 16.01 7.76
C GLY A 157 -0.51 17.48 8.17
N ALA A 158 -1.74 17.87 8.47
CA ALA A 158 -2.10 19.20 8.96
C ALA A 158 -3.44 19.15 9.71
N ALA A 159 -3.71 20.16 10.56
CA ALA A 159 -4.94 20.28 11.33
C ALA A 159 -6.18 20.61 10.46
N ALA A 160 -6.55 19.67 9.57
CA ALA A 160 -7.74 19.73 8.73
C ALA A 160 -8.19 18.31 8.39
N ALA A 161 -9.49 18.08 8.32
CA ALA A 161 -10.04 16.77 7.96
C ALA A 161 -9.57 16.34 6.57
N LYS A 162 -8.99 15.13 6.49
CA LYS A 162 -8.54 14.51 5.24
C LYS A 162 -9.40 13.30 4.92
N THR A 163 -9.49 13.00 3.64
CA THR A 163 -10.26 11.84 3.17
C THR A 163 -9.41 10.93 2.29
N LEU A 164 -9.64 9.64 2.44
CA LEU A 164 -9.18 8.59 1.54
C LEU A 164 -10.42 7.90 0.94
N THR A 165 -10.54 7.94 -0.37
CA THR A 165 -11.60 7.20 -1.09
C THR A 165 -10.96 6.02 -1.80
N VAL A 166 -11.35 4.81 -1.44
CA VAL A 166 -10.86 3.56 -2.03
C VAL A 166 -11.94 2.96 -2.92
N ASP A 167 -11.60 2.70 -4.18
CA ASP A 167 -12.46 2.02 -5.15
C ASP A 167 -12.32 0.50 -5.01
N TYR A 168 -11.09 0.01 -5.07
CA TYR A 168 -10.79 -1.39 -4.79
C TYR A 168 -9.38 -1.55 -4.20
N ILE A 169 -9.21 -2.65 -3.48
CA ILE A 169 -7.93 -3.10 -2.97
C ILE A 169 -7.89 -4.63 -3.02
N GLY A 170 -6.75 -5.20 -3.35
CA GLY A 170 -6.59 -6.64 -3.39
C GLY A 170 -5.14 -7.08 -3.36
N ALA A 171 -4.94 -8.29 -2.85
CA ALA A 171 -3.66 -8.97 -2.87
C ALA A 171 -3.85 -10.44 -3.24
N SER A 172 -2.86 -11.02 -3.88
CA SER A 172 -2.84 -12.43 -4.22
C SER A 172 -1.45 -13.02 -4.09
N LYS A 173 -1.39 -14.29 -3.71
CA LYS A 173 -0.17 -15.07 -3.60
C LYS A 173 -0.34 -16.40 -4.30
N GLU A 174 0.67 -16.80 -5.07
CA GLU A 174 0.77 -18.15 -5.61
C GLU A 174 0.88 -19.17 -4.48
N ARG A 175 0.04 -20.18 -4.51
CA ARG A 175 0.08 -21.31 -3.57
C ARG A 175 0.85 -22.47 -4.18
N THR A 176 1.48 -23.29 -3.32
CA THR A 176 1.97 -24.59 -3.75
C THR A 176 0.78 -25.40 -4.26
N ALA A 177 0.88 -25.98 -5.46
CA ALA A 177 -0.12 -26.92 -5.93
C ALA A 177 -0.28 -28.01 -4.88
N ASN A 178 -1.52 -28.25 -4.45
CA ASN A 178 -1.82 -29.37 -3.55
C ASN A 178 -1.55 -30.65 -4.35
N THR A 179 -0.42 -31.29 -4.09
CA THR A 179 -0.07 -32.60 -4.71
C THR A 179 -0.73 -33.77 -4.00
N GLU A 180 -1.69 -33.50 -3.12
CA GLU A 180 -2.52 -34.50 -2.48
C GLU A 180 -3.85 -34.66 -3.21
N LEU A 181 -3.83 -35.40 -4.32
CA LEU A 181 -4.95 -36.06 -4.93
C LEU A 181 -4.58 -37.54 -5.10
#